data_411f23947f41938b298e8d253c954f51
#
_entry.id   411f23947f41938b298e8d253c954f51
#
_cell.length_a   1.000
_cell.length_b   1.000
_cell.length_c   1.000
_cell.angle_alpha   90.00
_cell.angle_beta   90.00
_cell.angle_gamma   90.00
#
_symmetry.space_group_name_H-M   'P 1'
#
loop_
_entity.id
_entity.type
_entity.pdbx_description
1 polymer ?
#
loop_
_entity_poly.entity_id
_entity_poly.type
_entity_poly.pdbx_seq_one_letter_code
_entity_poly.pdbx_strand_id
1 'polypeptide(L)'
;MKTNITCDDEYEAQKLMSLIFIKEDKETYITGILNIIKNEMIISLKDKSAHSVLLKDEENVEKFADFIQSVIDKEHNLISTKKIKSIIEITKE
;
A
#
# COMPACT_ATOMS: atom_id res chain seq x y z
N MET A 1 9.48 4.81 -11.05
CA MET A 1 9.44 5.61 -9.80
C MET A 1 9.36 4.68 -8.59
N LYS A 2 10.17 4.97 -7.59
CA LYS A 2 10.30 4.14 -6.40
C LYS A 2 9.98 4.95 -5.16
N THR A 3 9.23 4.37 -4.21
CA THR A 3 8.98 5.02 -2.92
C THR A 3 9.10 4.00 -1.80
N ASN A 4 9.50 4.47 -0.62
CA ASN A 4 9.61 3.66 0.58
C ASN A 4 8.50 4.05 1.55
N ILE A 5 7.76 3.07 2.02
CA ILE A 5 6.69 3.25 2.99
C ILE A 5 7.10 2.51 4.27
N THR A 6 7.22 3.23 5.36
CA THR A 6 7.56 2.64 6.65
C THR A 6 6.29 2.34 7.43
N CYS A 7 6.13 1.09 7.83
CA CYS A 7 5.00 0.65 8.64
C CYS A 7 5.34 0.75 10.13
N ASP A 8 4.33 0.57 10.98
CA ASP A 8 4.50 0.68 12.42
C ASP A 8 5.51 -0.36 12.94
N ASP A 9 5.44 -1.59 12.43
CA ASP A 9 6.38 -2.65 12.75
C ASP A 9 6.46 -3.65 11.59
N GLU A 10 7.28 -4.71 11.78
CA GLU A 10 7.43 -5.75 10.75
C GLU A 10 6.14 -6.50 10.47
N TYR A 11 5.31 -6.71 11.50
CA TYR A 11 4.04 -7.41 11.32
C TYR A 11 3.11 -6.61 10.40
N GLU A 12 3.02 -5.30 10.63
CA GLU A 12 2.19 -4.43 9.77
C GLU A 12 2.74 -4.36 8.35
N ALA A 13 4.06 -4.34 8.19
CA ALA A 13 4.68 -4.37 6.88
C ALA A 13 4.36 -5.68 6.14
N GLN A 14 4.43 -6.81 6.83
CA GLN A 14 4.09 -8.10 6.25
C GLN A 14 2.60 -8.14 5.84
N LYS A 15 1.74 -7.61 6.68
CA LYS A 15 0.32 -7.53 6.39
C LYS A 15 0.06 -6.68 5.15
N LEU A 16 0.67 -5.51 5.06
CA LEU A 16 0.51 -4.64 3.89
C LEU A 16 1.05 -5.31 2.62
N MET A 17 2.20 -5.97 2.70
CA MET A 17 2.76 -6.71 1.57
C MET A 17 1.80 -7.75 1.02
N SER A 18 1.07 -8.45 1.90
CA SER A 18 0.12 -9.46 1.46
C SER A 18 -1.13 -8.87 0.81
N LEU A 19 -1.40 -7.59 1.04
CA LEU A 19 -2.54 -6.88 0.46
C LEU A 19 -2.20 -6.22 -0.87
N ILE A 20 -0.92 -5.90 -1.08
CA ILE A 20 -0.43 -5.38 -2.35
C ILE A 20 0.04 -6.55 -3.18
N PHE A 21 -0.68 -6.86 -4.24
CA PHE A 21 -0.33 -7.98 -5.10
C PHE A 21 0.03 -7.48 -6.49
N ILE A 22 1.17 -7.95 -6.99
CA ILE A 22 1.63 -7.63 -8.35
C ILE A 22 1.31 -8.83 -9.24
N LYS A 23 0.43 -8.60 -10.20
CA LYS A 23 0.04 -9.60 -11.18
C LYS A 23 0.74 -9.32 -12.50
N GLU A 24 0.59 -10.22 -13.46
CA GLU A 24 1.10 -10.02 -14.80
C GLU A 24 0.54 -8.75 -15.46
N ASP A 25 -0.69 -8.39 -15.12
CA ASP A 25 -1.32 -7.14 -15.58
C ASP A 25 -0.89 -5.91 -14.79
N LYS A 26 -0.01 -6.09 -13.81
CA LYS A 26 0.55 -5.02 -12.97
C LYS A 26 -0.49 -4.27 -12.15
N GLU A 27 -1.50 -4.96 -11.69
CA GLU A 27 -2.56 -4.41 -10.84
C GLU A 27 -2.35 -4.75 -9.37
N THR A 28 -2.98 -3.98 -8.49
CA THR A 28 -3.04 -4.26 -7.06
C THR A 28 -4.39 -4.85 -6.68
N TYR A 29 -4.45 -5.57 -5.56
CA TYR A 29 -5.72 -6.01 -4.98
C TYR A 29 -6.50 -4.87 -4.32
N ILE A 30 -5.82 -3.78 -3.99
CA ILE A 30 -6.44 -2.65 -3.29
C ILE A 30 -7.34 -1.89 -4.28
N THR A 31 -8.60 -1.70 -3.91
CA THR A 31 -9.58 -1.00 -4.75
C THR A 31 -9.84 0.42 -4.27
N GLY A 32 -9.49 0.74 -3.03
CA GLY A 32 -9.70 2.09 -2.51
C GLY A 32 -9.28 2.24 -1.08
N ILE A 33 -9.25 3.49 -0.63
CA ILE A 33 -8.98 3.87 0.74
C ILE A 33 -10.30 4.28 1.36
N LEU A 34 -10.77 3.52 2.36
CA LEU A 34 -12.06 3.77 2.99
C LEU A 34 -12.01 4.85 4.06
N ASN A 35 -10.91 4.90 4.81
CA ASN A 35 -10.76 5.85 5.90
C ASN A 35 -9.30 5.96 6.30
N ILE A 36 -8.95 7.12 6.87
CA ILE A 36 -7.63 7.38 7.43
C ILE A 36 -7.85 8.03 8.80
N ILE A 37 -7.30 7.41 9.84
CA ILE A 37 -7.35 7.90 11.21
C ILE A 37 -5.92 7.94 11.72
N LYS A 38 -5.31 9.13 11.74
CA LYS A 38 -3.89 9.32 12.12
C LYS A 38 -2.98 8.45 11.26
N ASN A 39 -2.32 7.44 11.85
CA ASN A 39 -1.42 6.55 11.14
C ASN A 39 -2.06 5.22 10.74
N GLU A 40 -3.36 5.10 10.91
CA GLU A 40 -4.11 3.91 10.50
C GLU A 40 -4.84 4.17 9.19
N MET A 41 -4.68 3.25 8.24
CA MET A 41 -5.43 3.29 6.99
C MET A 41 -6.35 2.08 6.92
N ILE A 42 -7.61 2.32 6.53
CA ILE A 42 -8.55 1.24 6.25
C ILE A 42 -8.73 1.19 4.74
N ILE A 43 -8.38 0.06 4.15
CA ILE A 43 -8.39 -0.13 2.70
C ILE A 43 -9.38 -1.20 2.31
N SER A 44 -9.94 -1.07 1.11
CA SER A 44 -10.82 -2.08 0.53
C SER A 44 -10.08 -2.88 -0.53
N LEU A 45 -10.44 -4.15 -0.66
CA LEU A 45 -9.85 -5.05 -1.64
C LEU A 45 -10.88 -5.48 -2.68
N LYS A 46 -10.42 -6.12 -3.74
CA LYS A 46 -11.28 -6.60 -4.83
C LYS A 46 -12.33 -7.60 -4.37
N ASP A 47 -12.08 -8.35 -3.29
CA ASP A 47 -13.05 -9.29 -2.72
C ASP A 47 -14.07 -8.62 -1.81
N LYS A 48 -14.07 -7.29 -1.75
CA LYS A 48 -14.96 -6.46 -0.93
C LYS A 48 -14.66 -6.53 0.57
N SER A 49 -13.55 -7.11 0.96
CA SER A 49 -13.10 -7.08 2.35
C SER A 49 -12.43 -5.73 2.67
N ALA A 50 -12.43 -5.37 3.94
CA ALA A 50 -11.74 -4.18 4.44
C ALA A 50 -10.64 -4.60 5.40
N HIS A 51 -9.50 -3.94 5.33
CA HIS A 51 -8.34 -4.25 6.17
C HIS A 51 -7.73 -2.98 6.73
N SER A 52 -7.30 -3.06 7.96
CA SER A 52 -6.62 -1.96 8.66
C SER A 52 -5.12 -2.18 8.60
N VAL A 53 -4.38 -1.14 8.29
CA VAL A 53 -2.91 -1.17 8.26
C VAL A 53 -2.38 0.02 9.05
N LEU A 54 -1.44 -0.23 9.95
CA LEU A 54 -0.80 0.81 10.74
C LEU A 54 0.54 1.17 10.11
N LEU A 55 0.69 2.43 9.73
CA LEU A 55 1.95 2.94 9.23
C LEU A 55 2.71 3.64 10.36
N LYS A 56 3.96 4.00 10.12
CA LYS A 56 4.79 4.61 11.15
C LYS A 56 4.22 5.93 11.65
N ASP A 57 3.74 6.77 10.73
CA ASP A 57 3.25 8.11 11.02
C ASP A 57 2.34 8.60 9.90
N GLU A 58 1.81 9.81 10.07
CA GLU A 58 0.91 10.41 9.08
C GLU A 58 1.61 10.72 7.76
N GLU A 59 2.89 11.02 7.79
CA GLU A 59 3.66 11.26 6.57
C GLU A 59 3.70 10.02 5.68
N ASN A 60 3.91 8.84 6.28
CA ASN A 60 3.90 7.59 5.54
C ASN A 60 2.51 7.23 5.02
N VAL A 61 1.46 7.56 5.78
CA VAL A 61 0.08 7.40 5.31
C VAL A 61 -0.15 8.23 4.05
N GLU A 62 0.25 9.49 4.07
CA GLU A 62 0.08 10.39 2.93
C GLU A 62 0.87 9.88 1.71
N LYS A 63 2.12 9.47 1.90
CA LYS A 63 2.95 8.93 0.83
C LYS A 63 2.30 7.69 0.19
N PHE A 64 1.82 6.77 1.02
CA PHE A 64 1.20 5.56 0.52
C PHE A 64 -0.13 5.85 -0.17
N ALA A 65 -0.95 6.73 0.41
CA ALA A 65 -2.23 7.09 -0.17
C ALA A 65 -2.05 7.67 -1.57
N ASP A 66 -1.14 8.62 -1.73
CA ASP A 66 -0.87 9.23 -3.03
C ASP A 66 -0.34 8.20 -4.02
N PHE A 67 0.57 7.35 -3.56
CA PHE A 67 1.17 6.34 -4.42
C PHE A 67 0.14 5.33 -4.90
N ILE A 68 -0.63 4.75 -3.99
CA ILE A 68 -1.57 3.68 -4.36
C ILE A 68 -2.77 4.22 -5.14
N GLN A 69 -3.18 5.46 -4.88
CA GLN A 69 -4.29 6.04 -5.61
C GLN A 69 -3.99 6.15 -7.10
N SER A 70 -2.75 6.51 -7.45
CA SER A 70 -2.35 6.58 -8.86
C SER A 70 -2.39 5.21 -9.54
N VAL A 71 -2.15 4.14 -8.79
CA VAL A 71 -2.25 2.78 -9.32
C VAL A 71 -3.72 2.37 -9.45
N ILE A 72 -4.54 2.70 -8.46
CA ILE A 72 -5.98 2.42 -8.50
C ILE A 72 -6.64 3.13 -9.69
N ASP A 73 -6.26 4.38 -9.93
CA ASP A 73 -6.78 5.19 -11.04
C ASP A 73 -6.16 4.82 -12.38
N LYS A 74 -5.29 3.83 -12.39
CA LYS A 74 -4.61 3.32 -13.60
C LYS A 74 -3.73 4.35 -14.30
N GLU A 75 -3.29 5.37 -13.58
CA GLU A 75 -2.31 6.32 -14.08
C GLU A 75 -0.92 5.68 -14.17
N HIS A 76 -0.65 4.74 -13.26
CA HIS A 76 0.62 4.03 -13.20
C HIS A 76 0.39 2.55 -12.87
N ASN A 77 1.29 1.71 -13.34
CA ASN A 77 1.26 0.28 -13.04
C ASN A 77 2.31 -0.05 -11.98
N LEU A 78 2.00 -1.03 -11.13
CA LEU A 78 2.97 -1.56 -10.19
C LEU A 78 4.00 -2.40 -10.94
N ILE A 79 5.28 -2.23 -10.59
CA ILE A 79 6.37 -3.01 -11.16
C ILE A 79 6.87 -4.03 -10.15
N SER A 80 7.12 -3.61 -8.90
CA SER A 80 7.64 -4.50 -7.88
C SER A 80 7.36 -3.97 -6.49
N THR A 81 7.30 -4.90 -5.53
CA THR A 81 7.26 -4.59 -4.11
C THR A 81 8.32 -5.43 -3.42
N LYS A 82 8.96 -4.85 -2.40
CA LYS A 82 9.98 -5.54 -1.63
C LYS A 82 9.88 -5.09 -0.18
N LYS A 83 9.88 -6.07 0.74
CA LYS A 83 9.84 -5.79 2.17
C LYS A 83 11.24 -5.90 2.75
N ILE A 84 11.65 -4.88 3.50
CA ILE A 84 12.90 -4.87 4.27
C ILE A 84 12.53 -4.45 5.68
N LYS A 85 12.44 -5.39 6.61
CA LYS A 85 12.00 -5.14 7.98
C LYS A 85 10.62 -4.47 7.98
N SER A 86 10.49 -3.26 8.55
CA SER A 86 9.21 -2.52 8.58
C SER A 86 9.01 -1.61 7.39
N ILE A 87 9.90 -1.66 6.41
CA ILE A 87 9.85 -0.80 5.23
C ILE A 87 9.41 -1.61 4.01
N ILE A 88 8.50 -1.05 3.24
CA ILE A 88 8.12 -1.61 1.95
C ILE A 88 8.59 -0.66 0.86
N GLU A 89 9.41 -1.19 -0.04
CA GLU A 89 9.86 -0.47 -1.21
C GLU A 89 8.94 -0.83 -2.38
N ILE A 90 8.28 0.17 -2.95
CA ILE A 90 7.30 -0.03 -4.03
C ILE A 90 7.79 0.71 -5.26
N THR A 91 7.78 0.03 -6.40
CA THR A 91 8.17 0.62 -7.68
C THR A 91 6.97 0.64 -8.61
N LYS A 92 6.74 1.78 -9.26
CA LYS A 92 5.71 1.92 -10.30
C LYS A 92 6.29 2.59 -11.54
N GLU A 93 5.66 2.36 -12.65
CA GLU A 93 6.01 3.04 -13.90
C GLU A 93 5.84 4.55 -13.80
#